data_13f4e849e1b6708eb991f7f05779d3fe
#
_entry.id   13f4e849e1b6708eb991f7f05779d3fe
#
_cell.length_a   1.000
_cell.length_b   1.000
_cell.length_c   1.000
_cell.angle_alpha   90.00
_cell.angle_beta   90.00
_cell.angle_gamma   90.00
#
_symmetry.space_group_name_H-M   'P 1'
#
loop_
_entity.id
_entity.type
_entity.pdbx_description
1 polymer ?
#
loop_
_entity_poly.entity_id
_entity_poly.type
_entity_poly.pdbx_seq_one_letter_code
_entity_poly.pdbx_strand_id
1 'polypeptide(L)'
;HSPISGHVVLMDATQLRRGLGMLAQVQQRERPTIAVLTFTDELARRGGSVDVDALSRAVGVRVIPVVSGDKRGVEVLSKAFAEVDSWSSPIVPPPTGHEEVAAWADSVLESANYRAPDVDERTRRIDKVLLHPLWGTLVFFATMYAFFQIIFTVAAPINDAFENFFVWLGGVAKDMIPIDWLGSLIGDGIFAGVGAVVAFIPQIALLFLMIAIMEGSGYLSRAAFLMDRVMGMAGLEGRAFVALLSSVACAIPGIMATRTLPSAKDRIATMMGAPLMTCSARLPVYTLLIAMVVPGDLFWGPFQAQGTVMFGLYLLGSVSAMVAAWVFKRIAGRGGTMMPFYMEMPAYQIPSARSVAVAVWDACKSFLRKVSGIIMVTTIVLWALLNFPTHSEDAMTAAGVDVGDEAAVTAYTLDNSYAATIGRAVSPVFDPLGFDWRINIGVLSSLAAREVVVATLGQVASAEDPEDPSEALEQMTYTDGPHAGEPVFTAPTVTALLLFFVYALQCASTLGVLRRETGTWRWPIIAFVYMGVVAWVMAFLGSGIARLIT
;
A
#
# COMPACT_ATOMS: atom_id res chain seq x y z
N HIS A 1 -2.41 22.67 -22.73
CA HIS A 1 -1.75 23.38 -21.62
C HIS A 1 -2.10 24.86 -21.72
N SER A 2 -2.92 25.36 -20.77
CA SER A 2 -3.11 26.81 -20.64
C SER A 2 -1.77 27.47 -20.29
N PRO A 3 -1.44 28.65 -20.85
CA PRO A 3 -0.23 29.35 -20.49
C PRO A 3 -0.26 29.71 -19.00
N ILE A 4 0.86 29.50 -18.31
CA ILE A 4 1.00 29.86 -16.88
C ILE A 4 0.99 31.37 -16.78
N SER A 5 0.01 31.96 -16.11
CA SER A 5 -0.16 33.39 -15.97
C SER A 5 0.79 34.01 -14.93
N GLY A 6 1.17 33.28 -13.89
CA GLY A 6 2.07 33.74 -12.83
C GLY A 6 2.52 32.61 -11.90
N HIS A 7 3.47 32.90 -11.02
CA HIS A 7 4.00 31.97 -10.03
C HIS A 7 3.61 32.39 -8.62
N VAL A 8 3.27 31.40 -7.79
CA VAL A 8 3.04 31.57 -6.35
C VAL A 8 4.11 30.77 -5.61
N VAL A 9 4.92 31.43 -4.81
CA VAL A 9 5.97 30.79 -4.02
C VAL A 9 5.56 30.78 -2.57
N LEU A 10 5.40 29.58 -1.99
CA LEU A 10 5.15 29.40 -0.56
C LEU A 10 6.48 29.42 0.19
N MET A 11 6.59 30.30 1.18
CA MET A 11 7.76 30.42 2.04
C MET A 11 7.37 30.19 3.50
N ASP A 12 8.13 29.37 4.20
CA ASP A 12 7.99 29.17 5.63
C ASP A 12 8.72 30.29 6.38
N ALA A 13 8.01 31.05 7.18
CA ALA A 13 8.57 32.14 7.98
C ALA A 13 9.59 31.65 9.02
N THR A 14 9.48 30.42 9.49
CA THR A 14 10.43 29.83 10.46
C THR A 14 11.75 29.43 9.80
N GLN A 15 11.78 29.31 8.46
CA GLN A 15 12.94 28.90 7.66
C GLN A 15 13.08 29.79 6.41
N LEU A 16 12.95 31.07 6.59
CA LEU A 16 12.84 32.06 5.52
C LEU A 16 14.02 32.04 4.54
N ARG A 17 15.25 31.81 5.03
CA ARG A 17 16.47 31.71 4.19
C ARG A 17 16.32 30.70 3.06
N ARG A 18 15.74 29.55 3.33
CA ARG A 18 15.50 28.51 2.33
C ARG A 18 14.39 28.91 1.35
N GLY A 19 13.31 29.50 1.87
CA GLY A 19 12.24 30.04 1.03
C GLY A 19 12.75 31.07 0.03
N LEU A 20 13.68 31.94 0.45
CA LEU A 20 14.34 32.92 -0.41
C LEU A 20 15.16 32.27 -1.53
N GLY A 21 15.88 31.18 -1.24
CA GLY A 21 16.62 30.43 -2.26
C GLY A 21 15.69 29.84 -3.34
N MET A 22 14.50 29.35 -2.96
CA MET A 22 13.49 28.88 -3.90
C MET A 22 12.85 30.05 -4.68
N LEU A 23 12.56 31.15 -4.01
CA LEU A 23 12.03 32.35 -4.64
C LEU A 23 13.01 32.86 -5.71
N ALA A 24 14.31 32.91 -5.42
CA ALA A 24 15.34 33.31 -6.37
C ALA A 24 15.30 32.48 -7.66
N GLN A 25 15.20 31.16 -7.55
CA GLN A 25 15.10 30.26 -8.72
C GLN A 25 13.83 30.48 -9.55
N VAL A 26 12.70 30.80 -8.89
CA VAL A 26 11.45 31.07 -9.60
C VAL A 26 11.48 32.42 -10.29
N GLN A 27 12.04 33.42 -9.64
CA GLN A 27 12.15 34.80 -10.20
C GLN A 27 13.06 34.86 -11.44
N GLN A 28 14.03 33.96 -11.58
CA GLN A 28 14.84 33.82 -12.80
C GLN A 28 14.02 33.49 -14.06
N ARG A 29 12.77 33.05 -13.90
CA ARG A 29 11.89 32.76 -15.03
C ARG A 29 11.15 33.97 -15.57
N GLU A 30 11.42 35.17 -15.03
CA GLU A 30 10.90 36.47 -15.46
C GLU A 30 9.38 36.53 -15.63
N ARG A 31 8.63 35.78 -14.79
CA ARG A 31 7.18 35.80 -14.81
C ARG A 31 6.62 36.50 -13.57
N PRO A 32 5.41 37.08 -13.67
CA PRO A 32 4.73 37.67 -12.53
C PRO A 32 4.72 36.69 -11.36
N THR A 33 5.21 37.14 -10.19
CA THR A 33 5.38 36.25 -9.02
C THR A 33 4.87 36.94 -7.76
N ILE A 34 4.15 36.20 -6.93
CA ILE A 34 3.86 36.58 -5.53
C ILE A 34 4.46 35.57 -4.58
N ALA A 35 4.85 36.03 -3.41
CA ALA A 35 5.31 35.16 -2.32
C ALA A 35 4.24 35.10 -1.23
N VAL A 36 3.97 33.90 -0.73
CA VAL A 36 3.04 33.66 0.38
C VAL A 36 3.86 33.18 1.57
N LEU A 37 3.81 33.98 2.65
CA LEU A 37 4.55 33.71 3.86
C LEU A 37 3.67 32.94 4.85
N THR A 38 3.98 31.69 5.12
CA THR A 38 3.26 30.81 6.02
C THR A 38 3.96 30.71 7.37
N PHE A 39 3.28 30.18 8.40
CA PHE A 39 3.83 29.98 9.76
C PHE A 39 4.32 31.26 10.46
N THR A 40 3.74 32.41 10.15
CA THR A 40 4.07 33.68 10.83
C THR A 40 3.65 33.67 12.29
N ASP A 41 2.56 32.99 12.63
CA ASP A 41 2.10 32.74 13.99
C ASP A 41 3.08 31.87 14.78
N GLU A 42 3.63 30.82 14.17
CA GLU A 42 4.64 29.96 14.76
C GLU A 42 5.95 30.71 15.00
N LEU A 43 6.37 31.53 14.01
CA LEU A 43 7.54 32.40 14.14
C LEU A 43 7.41 33.31 15.36
N ALA A 44 6.26 34.01 15.46
CA ALA A 44 5.98 34.92 16.58
C ALA A 44 5.90 34.18 17.93
N ARG A 45 5.25 33.01 17.97
CA ARG A 45 5.14 32.17 19.17
C ARG A 45 6.50 31.74 19.72
N ARG A 46 7.48 31.55 18.82
CA ARG A 46 8.86 31.17 19.16
C ARG A 46 9.82 32.34 19.28
N GLY A 47 9.29 33.54 19.49
CA GLY A 47 10.11 34.74 19.73
C GLY A 47 10.82 35.30 18.50
N GLY A 48 10.55 34.75 17.31
CA GLY A 48 11.05 35.29 16.05
C GLY A 48 10.17 36.43 15.52
N SER A 49 10.67 37.17 14.56
CA SER A 49 9.94 38.28 13.90
C SER A 49 10.42 38.48 12.47
N VAL A 50 9.56 39.06 11.65
CA VAL A 50 9.88 39.48 10.28
C VAL A 50 9.02 40.71 9.92
N ASP A 51 9.64 41.71 9.33
CA ASP A 51 8.93 42.83 8.72
C ASP A 51 8.52 42.44 7.29
N VAL A 52 7.22 42.15 7.11
CA VAL A 52 6.68 41.67 5.84
C VAL A 52 6.77 42.73 4.75
N ASP A 53 6.59 44.02 5.09
CA ASP A 53 6.66 45.12 4.13
C ASP A 53 8.11 45.36 3.70
N ALA A 54 9.05 45.30 4.62
CA ALA A 54 10.46 45.37 4.31
C ALA A 54 10.92 44.16 3.47
N LEU A 55 10.45 42.96 3.79
CA LEU A 55 10.69 41.74 3.02
C LEU A 55 10.16 41.90 1.57
N SER A 56 8.93 42.40 1.40
CA SER A 56 8.33 42.61 0.09
C SER A 56 9.13 43.57 -0.76
N ARG A 57 9.65 44.65 -0.17
CA ARG A 57 10.54 45.61 -0.84
C ARG A 57 11.89 44.98 -1.22
N ALA A 58 12.48 44.21 -0.32
CA ALA A 58 13.78 43.58 -0.53
C ALA A 58 13.78 42.52 -1.63
N VAL A 59 12.70 41.72 -1.72
CA VAL A 59 12.56 40.66 -2.75
C VAL A 59 11.97 41.18 -4.08
N GLY A 60 11.44 42.42 -4.10
CA GLY A 60 10.87 43.05 -5.29
C GLY A 60 9.53 42.46 -5.76
N VAL A 61 8.87 41.64 -4.94
CA VAL A 61 7.54 41.05 -5.20
C VAL A 61 6.66 41.15 -3.98
N ARG A 62 5.33 41.16 -4.18
CA ARG A 62 4.38 41.23 -3.09
C ARG A 62 4.46 39.98 -2.20
N VAL A 63 4.64 40.18 -0.91
CA VAL A 63 4.64 39.11 0.11
C VAL A 63 3.34 39.17 0.90
N ILE A 64 2.59 38.06 0.96
CA ILE A 64 1.31 37.97 1.64
C ILE A 64 1.44 37.00 2.82
N PRO A 65 1.32 37.48 4.07
CA PRO A 65 1.32 36.59 5.22
C PRO A 65 -0.03 35.84 5.32
N VAL A 66 0.04 34.52 5.46
CA VAL A 66 -1.12 33.65 5.59
C VAL A 66 -0.93 32.67 6.74
N VAL A 67 -1.85 32.68 7.68
CA VAL A 67 -1.90 31.71 8.77
C VAL A 67 -2.94 30.64 8.42
N SER A 68 -2.56 29.37 8.56
CA SER A 68 -3.46 28.25 8.30
C SER A 68 -4.65 28.29 9.26
N GLY A 69 -5.87 28.29 8.70
CA GLY A 69 -7.12 28.39 9.47
C GLY A 69 -7.65 29.82 9.66
N ASP A 70 -6.91 30.86 9.30
CA ASP A 70 -7.41 32.23 9.28
C ASP A 70 -8.10 32.55 7.95
N LYS A 71 -9.41 32.80 8.03
CA LYS A 71 -10.23 33.17 6.85
C LYS A 71 -9.75 34.46 6.19
N ARG A 72 -9.23 35.42 6.97
CA ARG A 72 -8.74 36.71 6.44
C ARG A 72 -7.54 36.55 5.50
N GLY A 73 -6.59 35.68 5.86
CA GLY A 73 -5.45 35.39 5.01
C GLY A 73 -5.87 34.75 3.68
N VAL A 74 -6.86 33.87 3.72
CA VAL A 74 -7.42 33.23 2.52
C VAL A 74 -8.15 34.23 1.62
N GLU A 75 -8.90 35.18 2.20
CA GLU A 75 -9.58 36.23 1.46
C GLU A 75 -8.60 37.16 0.75
N VAL A 76 -7.52 37.58 1.45
CA VAL A 76 -6.47 38.43 0.86
C VAL A 76 -5.78 37.68 -0.29
N LEU A 77 -5.50 36.40 -0.12
CA LEU A 77 -4.89 35.57 -1.15
C LEU A 77 -5.83 35.38 -2.36
N SER A 78 -7.13 35.15 -2.11
CA SER A 78 -8.13 35.03 -3.16
C SER A 78 -8.26 36.33 -4.00
N LYS A 79 -8.22 37.50 -3.34
CA LYS A 79 -8.20 38.79 -4.03
C LYS A 79 -6.91 38.97 -4.85
N ALA A 80 -5.76 38.61 -4.29
CA ALA A 80 -4.51 38.67 -5.00
C ALA A 80 -4.50 37.77 -6.26
N PHE A 81 -5.14 36.61 -6.22
CA PHE A 81 -5.27 35.73 -7.39
C PHE A 81 -6.19 36.31 -8.48
N ALA A 82 -7.21 37.07 -8.09
CA ALA A 82 -8.06 37.76 -9.07
C ALA A 82 -7.34 38.90 -9.80
N GLU A 83 -6.24 39.39 -9.23
CA GLU A 83 -5.43 40.52 -9.73
C GLU A 83 -4.10 40.05 -10.33
N VAL A 84 -4.03 38.88 -10.96
CA VAL A 84 -2.77 38.31 -11.50
C VAL A 84 -2.03 39.26 -12.44
N ASP A 85 -2.76 40.05 -13.22
CA ASP A 85 -2.21 41.02 -14.15
C ASP A 85 -1.49 42.20 -13.46
N SER A 86 -1.73 42.41 -12.17
CA SER A 86 -1.08 43.44 -11.34
C SER A 86 0.19 42.94 -10.63
N TRP A 87 0.54 41.67 -10.80
CA TRP A 87 1.70 41.10 -10.13
C TRP A 87 3.01 41.63 -10.75
N SER A 88 3.91 42.05 -9.90
CA SER A 88 5.22 42.57 -10.33
C SER A 88 6.23 41.45 -10.57
N SER A 89 7.10 41.66 -11.53
CA SER A 89 8.38 40.95 -11.62
C SER A 89 9.45 41.79 -10.93
N PRO A 90 10.48 41.19 -10.33
CA PRO A 90 11.53 41.97 -9.70
C PRO A 90 12.27 42.81 -10.75
N ILE A 91 12.56 44.08 -10.44
CA ILE A 91 13.28 44.99 -11.31
C ILE A 91 14.70 44.48 -11.53
N VAL A 92 15.31 43.90 -10.52
CA VAL A 92 16.62 43.25 -10.57
C VAL A 92 16.42 41.78 -10.24
N PRO A 93 16.69 40.87 -11.21
CA PRO A 93 16.57 39.45 -10.92
C PRO A 93 17.63 39.02 -9.88
N PRO A 94 17.30 38.06 -9.00
CA PRO A 94 18.26 37.52 -8.03
C PRO A 94 19.42 36.81 -8.76
N PRO A 95 20.60 36.70 -8.12
CA PRO A 95 21.76 36.07 -8.71
C PRO A 95 21.51 34.57 -9.00
N THR A 96 22.32 33.98 -9.90
CA THR A 96 22.19 32.59 -10.36
C THR A 96 23.17 31.63 -9.68
N GLY A 97 24.30 32.15 -9.16
CA GLY A 97 25.32 31.35 -8.46
C GLY A 97 24.86 30.90 -7.08
N HIS A 98 25.21 29.68 -6.67
CA HIS A 98 24.75 29.12 -5.40
C HIS A 98 25.23 29.93 -4.18
N GLU A 99 26.49 30.39 -4.21
CA GLU A 99 27.06 31.24 -3.15
C GLU A 99 26.47 32.65 -3.19
N GLU A 100 26.24 33.19 -4.37
CA GLU A 100 25.65 34.51 -4.56
C GLU A 100 24.18 34.57 -4.13
N VAL A 101 23.40 33.50 -4.38
CA VAL A 101 22.02 33.35 -3.89
C VAL A 101 21.99 33.28 -2.38
N ALA A 102 22.95 32.61 -1.75
CA ALA A 102 23.03 32.54 -0.29
C ALA A 102 23.34 33.94 0.31
N ALA A 103 24.31 34.68 -0.26
CA ALA A 103 24.63 36.03 0.15
C ALA A 103 23.46 37.02 -0.08
N TRP A 104 22.75 36.89 -1.20
CA TRP A 104 21.53 37.64 -1.46
C TRP A 104 20.46 37.37 -0.42
N ALA A 105 20.21 36.08 -0.11
CA ALA A 105 19.24 35.72 0.90
C ALA A 105 19.57 36.29 2.29
N ASP A 106 20.85 36.28 2.66
CA ASP A 106 21.31 36.87 3.92
C ASP A 106 21.09 38.40 3.95
N SER A 107 21.35 39.13 2.85
CA SER A 107 21.07 40.57 2.75
C SER A 107 19.57 40.89 2.81
N VAL A 108 18.71 40.03 2.22
CA VAL A 108 17.25 40.17 2.30
C VAL A 108 16.77 39.96 3.73
N LEU A 109 17.30 38.96 4.43
CA LEU A 109 16.94 38.67 5.84
C LEU A 109 17.32 39.85 6.75
N GLU A 110 18.50 40.44 6.54
CA GLU A 110 18.92 41.61 7.29
C GLU A 110 18.00 42.81 6.99
N SER A 111 17.70 43.08 5.73
CA SER A 111 16.79 44.15 5.31
C SER A 111 15.37 44.00 5.85
N ALA A 112 14.89 42.75 6.02
CA ALA A 112 13.59 42.44 6.56
C ALA A 112 13.56 42.38 8.10
N ASN A 113 14.64 42.77 8.78
CA ASN A 113 14.77 42.62 10.25
C ASN A 113 14.37 41.23 10.74
N TYR A 114 14.77 40.20 10.00
CA TYR A 114 14.40 38.84 10.34
C TYR A 114 15.11 38.36 11.58
N ARG A 115 14.34 37.95 12.56
CA ARG A 115 14.83 37.25 13.74
C ARG A 115 14.37 35.79 13.68
N ALA A 116 15.33 34.87 13.62
CA ALA A 116 15.03 33.45 13.61
C ALA A 116 14.27 33.01 14.88
N PRO A 117 13.38 32.00 14.77
CA PRO A 117 12.67 31.49 15.93
C PRO A 117 13.62 30.78 16.90
N ASP A 118 13.35 30.89 18.19
CA ASP A 118 14.10 30.15 19.20
C ASP A 118 13.92 28.64 19.01
N VAL A 119 14.93 27.88 19.45
CA VAL A 119 14.89 26.40 19.36
C VAL A 119 13.75 25.88 20.23
N ASP A 120 12.87 25.06 19.66
CA ASP A 120 11.81 24.40 20.41
C ASP A 120 12.40 23.36 21.36
N GLU A 121 12.45 23.72 22.66
CA GLU A 121 12.99 22.84 23.67
C GLU A 121 12.21 21.53 23.86
N ARG A 122 10.88 21.54 23.57
CA ARG A 122 10.06 20.32 23.60
C ARG A 122 10.53 19.35 22.53
N THR A 123 10.63 19.82 21.28
CA THR A 123 11.12 19.02 20.15
C THR A 123 12.52 18.49 20.46
N ARG A 124 13.43 19.33 20.98
CA ARG A 124 14.80 18.92 21.32
C ARG A 124 14.85 17.81 22.38
N ARG A 125 13.99 17.86 23.41
CA ARG A 125 13.93 16.82 24.45
C ARG A 125 13.40 15.49 23.91
N ILE A 126 12.37 15.52 23.07
CA ILE A 126 11.80 14.34 22.45
C ILE A 126 12.80 13.74 21.46
N ASP A 127 13.44 14.57 20.63
CA ASP A 127 14.43 14.15 19.64
C ASP A 127 15.67 13.50 20.28
N LYS A 128 16.05 13.91 21.49
CA LYS A 128 17.14 13.25 22.24
C LYS A 128 16.87 11.76 22.50
N VAL A 129 15.60 11.37 22.64
CA VAL A 129 15.19 9.97 22.82
C VAL A 129 14.94 9.31 21.48
N LEU A 130 14.16 9.96 20.61
CA LEU A 130 13.71 9.38 19.34
C LEU A 130 14.80 9.25 18.28
N LEU A 131 15.81 10.11 18.28
CA LEU A 131 16.95 10.01 17.37
C LEU A 131 18.14 9.23 17.97
N HIS A 132 18.02 8.75 19.20
CA HIS A 132 19.04 7.91 19.79
C HIS A 132 19.06 6.53 19.11
N PRO A 133 20.24 5.99 18.71
CA PRO A 133 20.30 4.75 17.92
C PRO A 133 19.59 3.55 18.57
N LEU A 134 19.69 3.42 19.90
CA LEU A 134 19.08 2.33 20.64
C LEU A 134 17.64 2.64 21.05
N TRP A 135 17.43 3.76 21.76
CA TRP A 135 16.10 4.13 22.27
C TRP A 135 15.12 4.48 21.17
N GLY A 136 15.58 5.19 20.12
CA GLY A 136 14.75 5.50 18.95
C GLY A 136 14.31 4.26 18.20
N THR A 137 15.22 3.28 18.04
CA THR A 137 14.87 2.00 17.41
C THR A 137 13.84 1.22 18.24
N LEU A 138 14.01 1.21 19.58
CA LEU A 138 13.06 0.53 20.46
C LEU A 138 11.67 1.18 20.43
N VAL A 139 11.62 2.51 20.50
CA VAL A 139 10.37 3.27 20.38
C VAL A 139 9.74 3.06 19.01
N PHE A 140 10.55 3.00 17.95
CA PHE A 140 10.06 2.71 16.61
C PHE A 140 9.37 1.33 16.54
N PHE A 141 10.01 0.27 17.02
CA PHE A 141 9.39 -1.06 17.05
C PHE A 141 8.16 -1.12 17.96
N ALA A 142 8.19 -0.44 19.11
CA ALA A 142 7.02 -0.35 20.00
C ALA A 142 5.85 0.37 19.33
N THR A 143 6.12 1.46 18.61
CA THR A 143 5.09 2.20 17.85
C THR A 143 4.53 1.35 16.71
N MET A 144 5.39 0.62 16.00
CA MET A 144 4.95 -0.29 14.95
C MET A 144 4.13 -1.45 15.50
N TYR A 145 4.55 -2.03 16.61
CA TYR A 145 3.77 -3.08 17.29
C TYR A 145 2.39 -2.57 17.70
N ALA A 146 2.32 -1.40 18.33
CA ALA A 146 1.05 -0.78 18.70
C ALA A 146 0.17 -0.47 17.47
N PHE A 147 0.78 0.02 16.39
CA PHE A 147 0.11 0.28 15.11
C PHE A 147 -0.55 -0.99 14.56
N PHE A 148 0.19 -2.09 14.46
CA PHE A 148 -0.35 -3.36 13.99
C PHE A 148 -1.40 -3.92 14.94
N GLN A 149 -1.13 -3.87 16.26
CA GLN A 149 -2.09 -4.36 17.26
C GLN A 149 -3.44 -3.65 17.15
N ILE A 150 -3.44 -2.32 17.00
CA ILE A 150 -4.66 -1.52 16.84
C ILE A 150 -5.39 -1.93 15.55
N ILE A 151 -4.67 -2.06 14.42
CA ILE A 151 -5.30 -2.45 13.15
C ILE A 151 -5.97 -3.82 13.29
N PHE A 152 -5.28 -4.82 13.79
CA PHE A 152 -5.82 -6.18 13.86
C PHE A 152 -6.90 -6.35 14.93
N THR A 153 -6.77 -5.69 16.08
CA THR A 153 -7.76 -5.84 17.16
C THR A 153 -9.05 -5.04 16.91
N VAL A 154 -8.92 -3.87 16.26
CA VAL A 154 -10.08 -2.97 16.06
C VAL A 154 -10.73 -3.18 14.71
N ALA A 155 -9.94 -3.37 13.64
CA ALA A 155 -10.52 -3.51 12.30
C ALA A 155 -11.12 -4.88 12.06
N ALA A 156 -10.52 -5.99 12.57
CA ALA A 156 -10.99 -7.33 12.29
C ALA A 156 -12.48 -7.55 12.67
N PRO A 157 -12.94 -7.31 13.90
CA PRO A 157 -14.35 -7.53 14.24
C PRO A 157 -15.32 -6.64 13.46
N ILE A 158 -14.88 -5.49 13.00
CA ILE A 158 -15.69 -4.60 12.17
C ILE A 158 -15.77 -5.14 10.74
N ASN A 159 -14.64 -5.62 10.19
CA ASN A 159 -14.58 -6.24 8.88
C ASN A 159 -15.49 -7.48 8.82
N ASP A 160 -15.38 -8.37 9.81
CA ASP A 160 -16.19 -9.59 9.92
C ASP A 160 -17.69 -9.24 10.01
N ALA A 161 -18.05 -8.20 10.76
CA ALA A 161 -19.44 -7.75 10.84
C ALA A 161 -19.98 -7.25 9.48
N PHE A 162 -19.17 -6.53 8.71
CA PHE A 162 -19.54 -6.11 7.36
C PHE A 162 -19.63 -7.29 6.39
N GLU A 163 -18.68 -8.21 6.44
CA GLU A 163 -18.66 -9.41 5.59
C GLU A 163 -19.90 -10.27 5.86
N ASN A 164 -20.15 -10.63 7.11
CA ASN A 164 -21.34 -11.40 7.52
C ASN A 164 -22.65 -10.70 7.12
N PHE A 165 -22.73 -9.38 7.23
CA PHE A 165 -23.90 -8.62 6.79
C PHE A 165 -24.16 -8.78 5.29
N PHE A 166 -23.11 -8.67 4.46
CA PHE A 166 -23.28 -8.81 3.00
C PHE A 166 -23.51 -10.25 2.57
N VAL A 167 -22.92 -11.24 3.24
CA VAL A 167 -23.19 -12.66 3.04
C VAL A 167 -24.65 -12.96 3.36
N TRP A 168 -25.15 -12.50 4.51
CA TRP A 168 -26.57 -12.64 4.88
C TRP A 168 -27.49 -11.97 3.85
N LEU A 169 -27.16 -10.76 3.41
CA LEU A 169 -27.96 -10.02 2.41
C LEU A 169 -27.95 -10.76 1.06
N GLY A 170 -26.81 -11.33 0.67
CA GLY A 170 -26.68 -12.18 -0.52
C GLY A 170 -27.56 -13.42 -0.44
N GLY A 171 -27.59 -14.11 0.71
CA GLY A 171 -28.46 -15.25 0.96
C GLY A 171 -29.94 -14.89 0.81
N VAL A 172 -30.38 -13.82 1.48
CA VAL A 172 -31.77 -13.32 1.36
C VAL A 172 -32.12 -12.98 -0.10
N ALA A 173 -31.20 -12.35 -0.84
CA ALA A 173 -31.42 -12.01 -2.25
C ALA A 173 -31.54 -13.27 -3.11
N LYS A 174 -30.74 -14.30 -2.84
CA LYS A 174 -30.78 -15.60 -3.52
C LYS A 174 -32.12 -16.30 -3.30
N ASP A 175 -32.60 -16.32 -2.07
CA ASP A 175 -33.89 -16.96 -1.71
C ASP A 175 -35.11 -16.24 -2.31
N MET A 176 -35.01 -14.92 -2.53
CA MET A 176 -36.12 -14.14 -3.12
C MET A 176 -36.23 -14.28 -4.64
N ILE A 177 -35.22 -14.79 -5.31
CA ILE A 177 -35.17 -14.86 -6.77
C ILE A 177 -35.48 -16.28 -7.22
N PRO A 178 -36.60 -16.51 -7.96
CA PRO A 178 -37.03 -17.85 -8.36
C PRO A 178 -36.19 -18.48 -9.49
N ILE A 179 -35.14 -17.81 -9.94
CA ILE A 179 -34.24 -18.26 -11.00
C ILE A 179 -32.85 -18.52 -10.39
N ASP A 180 -32.47 -19.78 -10.22
CA ASP A 180 -31.29 -20.20 -9.47
C ASP A 180 -30.00 -19.53 -9.93
N TRP A 181 -29.70 -19.53 -11.24
CA TRP A 181 -28.49 -18.91 -11.75
C TRP A 181 -28.45 -17.38 -11.54
N LEU A 182 -29.62 -16.71 -11.57
CA LEU A 182 -29.73 -15.28 -11.34
C LEU A 182 -29.61 -14.95 -9.84
N GLY A 183 -30.20 -15.80 -9.00
CA GLY A 183 -30.06 -15.73 -7.55
C GLY A 183 -28.60 -15.88 -7.12
N SER A 184 -27.89 -16.87 -7.65
CA SER A 184 -26.47 -17.08 -7.43
C SER A 184 -25.62 -15.92 -7.97
N LEU A 185 -25.89 -15.41 -9.16
CA LEU A 185 -25.17 -14.23 -9.69
C LEU A 185 -25.30 -13.01 -8.77
N ILE A 186 -26.50 -12.77 -8.24
CA ILE A 186 -26.76 -11.62 -7.39
C ILE A 186 -26.18 -11.85 -5.99
N GLY A 187 -26.42 -13.02 -5.39
CA GLY A 187 -25.92 -13.37 -4.05
C GLY A 187 -24.40 -13.55 -4.04
N ASP A 188 -23.93 -14.55 -4.77
CA ASP A 188 -22.54 -15.00 -4.72
C ASP A 188 -21.60 -14.18 -5.62
N GLY A 189 -22.13 -13.54 -6.68
CA GLY A 189 -21.35 -12.67 -7.57
C GLY A 189 -21.34 -11.22 -7.11
N ILE A 190 -22.52 -10.58 -6.99
CA ILE A 190 -22.62 -9.12 -6.76
C ILE A 190 -22.50 -8.79 -5.28
N PHE A 191 -23.33 -9.39 -4.41
CA PHE A 191 -23.30 -9.07 -2.98
C PHE A 191 -22.01 -9.53 -2.32
N ALA A 192 -21.47 -10.68 -2.66
CA ALA A 192 -20.16 -11.13 -2.20
C ALA A 192 -19.06 -10.17 -2.68
N GLY A 193 -19.08 -9.74 -3.95
CA GLY A 193 -18.11 -8.77 -4.48
C GLY A 193 -18.20 -7.40 -3.83
N VAL A 194 -19.42 -6.89 -3.55
CA VAL A 194 -19.62 -5.64 -2.80
C VAL A 194 -19.16 -5.82 -1.35
N GLY A 195 -19.52 -6.93 -0.73
CA GLY A 195 -19.13 -7.27 0.66
C GLY A 195 -17.61 -7.25 0.82
N ALA A 196 -16.89 -7.94 -0.05
CA ALA A 196 -15.44 -7.98 -0.05
C ALA A 196 -14.80 -6.57 -0.16
N VAL A 197 -15.39 -5.67 -0.98
CA VAL A 197 -14.89 -4.28 -1.08
C VAL A 197 -15.16 -3.48 0.19
N VAL A 198 -16.38 -3.60 0.74
CA VAL A 198 -16.83 -2.81 1.89
C VAL A 198 -16.15 -3.28 3.17
N ALA A 199 -15.91 -4.58 3.32
CA ALA A 199 -15.20 -5.16 4.45
C ALA A 199 -13.79 -4.56 4.64
N PHE A 200 -13.12 -4.11 3.58
CA PHE A 200 -11.81 -3.45 3.69
C PHE A 200 -11.84 -1.98 4.12
N ILE A 201 -13.00 -1.31 4.06
CA ILE A 201 -13.09 0.13 4.37
C ILE A 201 -12.65 0.45 5.80
N PRO A 202 -13.09 -0.26 6.86
CA PRO A 202 -12.66 0.01 8.22
C PRO A 202 -11.15 -0.12 8.41
N GLN A 203 -10.55 -1.15 7.86
CA GLN A 203 -9.11 -1.38 7.93
C GLN A 203 -8.33 -0.27 7.22
N ILE A 204 -8.78 0.16 6.03
CA ILE A 204 -8.17 1.24 5.27
C ILE A 204 -8.33 2.57 6.00
N ALA A 205 -9.51 2.85 6.55
CA ALA A 205 -9.77 4.05 7.33
C ALA A 205 -8.84 4.14 8.54
N LEU A 206 -8.70 3.05 9.29
CA LEU A 206 -7.83 2.98 10.45
C LEU A 206 -6.35 3.11 10.08
N LEU A 207 -5.93 2.48 8.98
CA LEU A 207 -4.58 2.60 8.43
C LEU A 207 -4.24 4.06 8.10
N PHE A 208 -5.09 4.73 7.33
CA PHE A 208 -4.86 6.13 6.95
C PHE A 208 -4.98 7.08 8.14
N LEU A 209 -5.85 6.77 9.11
CA LEU A 209 -5.94 7.49 10.37
C LEU A 209 -4.59 7.47 11.11
N MET A 210 -4.01 6.29 11.27
CA MET A 210 -2.72 6.12 11.95
C MET A 210 -1.58 6.81 11.19
N ILE A 211 -1.52 6.64 9.86
CA ILE A 211 -0.51 7.31 9.03
C ILE A 211 -0.66 8.83 9.13
N ALA A 212 -1.88 9.37 9.02
CA ALA A 212 -2.12 10.81 9.11
C ALA A 212 -1.72 11.39 10.48
N ILE A 213 -1.95 10.65 11.56
CA ILE A 213 -1.50 11.03 12.91
C ILE A 213 0.04 11.03 13.00
N MET A 214 0.68 9.97 12.52
CA MET A 214 2.15 9.84 12.55
C MET A 214 2.84 10.90 11.68
N GLU A 215 2.28 11.19 10.51
CA GLU A 215 2.78 12.21 9.59
C GLU A 215 2.55 13.62 10.16
N GLY A 216 1.31 13.91 10.57
CA GLY A 216 0.94 15.21 11.13
C GLY A 216 1.62 15.54 12.45
N SER A 217 2.00 14.53 13.25
CA SER A 217 2.78 14.73 14.46
C SER A 217 4.27 15.02 14.21
N GLY A 218 4.79 14.74 13.01
CA GLY A 218 6.22 14.83 12.68
C GLY A 218 7.03 13.61 13.10
N TYR A 219 6.40 12.56 13.63
CA TYR A 219 7.07 11.31 14.02
C TYR A 219 7.63 10.57 12.80
N LEU A 220 6.87 10.53 11.71
CA LEU A 220 7.24 9.78 10.50
C LEU A 220 8.57 10.27 9.91
N SER A 221 8.87 11.58 9.98
CA SER A 221 10.15 12.15 9.56
C SER A 221 11.33 11.60 10.38
N ARG A 222 11.16 11.45 11.71
CA ARG A 222 12.21 10.90 12.58
C ARG A 222 12.41 9.41 12.34
N ALA A 223 11.32 8.67 12.16
CA ALA A 223 11.38 7.24 11.79
C ALA A 223 12.12 7.04 10.46
N ALA A 224 11.84 7.87 9.44
CA ALA A 224 12.55 7.84 8.17
C ALA A 224 14.05 8.16 8.31
N PHE A 225 14.40 9.14 9.14
CA PHE A 225 15.79 9.48 9.44
C PHE A 225 16.53 8.31 10.14
N LEU A 226 15.89 7.70 11.13
CA LEU A 226 16.48 6.56 11.85
C LEU A 226 16.75 5.39 10.92
N MET A 227 15.84 5.15 9.98
CA MET A 227 15.91 4.04 9.02
C MET A 227 16.75 4.36 7.77
N ASP A 228 17.23 5.60 7.60
CA ASP A 228 18.03 6.00 6.43
C ASP A 228 19.28 5.14 6.26
N ARG A 229 19.93 4.76 7.36
CA ARG A 229 21.10 3.87 7.35
C ARG A 229 20.75 2.48 6.77
N VAL A 230 19.59 1.94 7.13
CA VAL A 230 19.11 0.63 6.64
C VAL A 230 18.73 0.72 5.16
N MET A 231 18.02 1.79 4.78
CA MET A 231 17.67 2.05 3.39
C MET A 231 18.90 2.30 2.52
N GLY A 232 19.92 2.95 3.07
CA GLY A 232 21.22 3.17 2.41
C GLY A 232 21.92 1.88 2.01
N MET A 233 21.78 0.78 2.76
CA MET A 233 22.30 -0.54 2.36
C MET A 233 21.62 -1.07 1.09
N ALA A 234 20.34 -0.79 0.89
CA ALA A 234 19.63 -1.07 -0.35
C ALA A 234 19.87 0.00 -1.43
N GLY A 235 20.68 1.02 -1.14
CA GLY A 235 20.94 2.15 -2.04
C GLY A 235 19.77 3.10 -2.20
N LEU A 236 18.75 3.04 -1.34
CA LEU A 236 17.57 3.90 -1.34
C LEU A 236 17.74 5.07 -0.37
N GLU A 237 16.99 6.15 -0.60
CA GLU A 237 16.87 7.25 0.36
C GLU A 237 15.99 6.83 1.54
N GLY A 238 16.21 7.41 2.73
CA GLY A 238 15.40 7.15 3.93
C GLY A 238 13.90 7.40 3.74
N ARG A 239 13.51 8.30 2.84
CA ARG A 239 12.09 8.53 2.49
C ARG A 239 11.42 7.32 1.84
N ALA A 240 12.18 6.45 1.16
CA ALA A 240 11.66 5.22 0.60
C ALA A 240 11.15 4.26 1.70
N PHE A 241 11.69 4.37 2.92
CA PHE A 241 11.23 3.61 4.07
C PHE A 241 9.74 3.85 4.37
N VAL A 242 9.28 5.10 4.28
CA VAL A 242 7.87 5.45 4.51
C VAL A 242 6.96 4.72 3.51
N ALA A 243 7.37 4.67 2.24
CA ALA A 243 6.63 3.96 1.20
C ALA A 243 6.62 2.44 1.45
N LEU A 244 7.76 1.85 1.79
CA LEU A 244 7.86 0.42 2.09
C LEU A 244 7.11 0.05 3.37
N LEU A 245 7.20 0.87 4.42
CA LEU A 245 6.46 0.67 5.66
C LEU A 245 4.95 0.68 5.43
N SER A 246 4.46 1.68 4.68
CA SER A 246 3.04 1.74 4.30
C SER A 246 2.61 0.51 3.49
N SER A 247 3.54 -0.10 2.73
CA SER A 247 3.29 -1.30 1.93
C SER A 247 3.11 -2.56 2.77
N VAL A 248 3.60 -2.59 4.01
CA VAL A 248 3.34 -3.72 4.94
C VAL A 248 1.85 -3.83 5.27
N ALA A 249 1.13 -2.72 5.36
CA ALA A 249 -0.31 -2.77 5.52
C ALA A 249 -1.03 -2.97 4.18
N CYS A 250 -0.64 -2.20 3.14
CA CYS A 250 -1.19 -2.32 1.79
C CYS A 250 -0.23 -1.73 0.77
N ALA A 251 0.02 -2.43 -0.34
CA ALA A 251 0.92 -1.96 -1.40
C ALA A 251 0.43 -0.67 -2.08
N ILE A 252 -0.88 -0.44 -2.14
CA ILE A 252 -1.49 0.73 -2.80
C ILE A 252 -1.01 2.06 -2.18
N PRO A 253 -1.21 2.33 -0.87
CA PRO A 253 -0.71 3.54 -0.25
C PRO A 253 0.82 3.61 -0.28
N GLY A 254 1.53 2.49 -0.17
CA GLY A 254 2.97 2.46 -0.29
C GLY A 254 3.47 2.93 -1.66
N ILE A 255 2.89 2.45 -2.74
CA ILE A 255 3.19 2.92 -4.11
C ILE A 255 2.86 4.41 -4.26
N MET A 256 1.72 4.87 -3.74
CA MET A 256 1.34 6.28 -3.78
C MET A 256 2.31 7.17 -2.97
N ALA A 257 2.81 6.69 -1.84
CA ALA A 257 3.78 7.42 -1.01
C ALA A 257 5.12 7.64 -1.73
N THR A 258 5.46 6.85 -2.75
CA THR A 258 6.68 7.07 -3.55
C THR A 258 6.70 8.40 -4.30
N ARG A 259 5.56 9.11 -4.39
CA ARG A 259 5.49 10.47 -4.97
C ARG A 259 6.35 11.48 -4.22
N THR A 260 6.63 11.22 -2.95
CA THR A 260 7.50 12.07 -2.11
C THR A 260 8.98 11.94 -2.44
N LEU A 261 9.36 10.91 -3.21
CA LEU A 261 10.74 10.68 -3.63
C LEU A 261 11.12 11.60 -4.79
N PRO A 262 12.21 12.37 -4.67
CA PRO A 262 12.63 13.33 -5.69
C PRO A 262 13.19 12.65 -6.93
N SER A 263 13.83 11.49 -6.78
CA SER A 263 14.44 10.74 -7.88
C SER A 263 13.42 9.81 -8.55
N ALA A 264 13.24 9.98 -9.88
CA ALA A 264 12.39 9.08 -10.66
C ALA A 264 12.87 7.61 -10.62
N LYS A 265 14.19 7.40 -10.52
CA LYS A 265 14.79 6.07 -10.41
C LYS A 265 14.46 5.42 -9.07
N ASP A 266 14.57 6.18 -7.99
CA ASP A 266 14.24 5.69 -6.65
C ASP A 266 12.73 5.45 -6.50
N ARG A 267 11.89 6.29 -7.13
CA ARG A 267 10.45 6.04 -7.23
C ARG A 267 10.15 4.69 -7.86
N ILE A 268 10.70 4.42 -9.05
CA ILE A 268 10.45 3.16 -9.77
C ILE A 268 11.01 1.98 -8.98
N ALA A 269 12.23 2.07 -8.46
CA ALA A 269 12.85 1.02 -7.68
C ALA A 269 12.00 0.66 -6.43
N THR A 270 11.55 1.68 -5.70
CA THR A 270 10.69 1.49 -4.53
C THR A 270 9.31 0.93 -4.92
N MET A 271 8.71 1.41 -6.03
CA MET A 271 7.45 0.87 -6.55
C MET A 271 7.55 -0.60 -6.95
N MET A 272 8.70 -1.05 -7.47
CA MET A 272 8.91 -2.44 -7.84
C MET A 272 9.12 -3.34 -6.62
N GLY A 273 9.73 -2.82 -5.54
CA GLY A 273 9.89 -3.56 -4.28
C GLY A 273 8.62 -3.60 -3.42
N ALA A 274 7.82 -2.53 -3.45
CA ALA A 274 6.66 -2.34 -2.58
C ALA A 274 5.66 -3.52 -2.55
N PRO A 275 5.29 -4.16 -3.68
CA PRO A 275 4.34 -5.29 -3.67
C PRO A 275 4.89 -6.58 -3.05
N LEU A 276 6.22 -6.70 -2.88
CA LEU A 276 6.84 -7.83 -2.19
C LEU A 276 6.68 -7.76 -0.67
N MET A 277 6.47 -6.55 -0.12
CA MET A 277 6.15 -6.40 1.30
C MET A 277 4.90 -7.21 1.64
N THR A 278 4.98 -7.99 2.71
CA THR A 278 3.86 -8.80 3.15
C THR A 278 2.76 -7.90 3.70
N CYS A 279 1.61 -7.86 3.03
CA CYS A 279 0.46 -7.08 3.45
C CYS A 279 -0.53 -7.91 4.30
N SER A 280 -1.45 -7.24 4.97
CA SER A 280 -2.45 -7.87 5.84
C SER A 280 -3.36 -8.86 5.12
N ALA A 281 -3.67 -8.65 3.84
CA ALA A 281 -4.49 -9.56 3.04
C ALA A 281 -3.84 -10.95 2.78
N ARG A 282 -2.55 -11.11 3.10
CA ARG A 282 -1.87 -12.42 3.06
C ARG A 282 -2.06 -13.24 4.34
N LEU A 283 -2.47 -12.60 5.45
CA LEU A 283 -2.58 -13.28 6.73
C LEU A 283 -3.53 -14.48 6.71
N PRO A 284 -4.78 -14.37 6.19
CA PRO A 284 -5.69 -15.52 6.15
C PRO A 284 -5.09 -16.72 5.42
N VAL A 285 -4.38 -16.47 4.31
CA VAL A 285 -3.72 -17.52 3.54
C VAL A 285 -2.56 -18.15 4.32
N TYR A 286 -1.76 -17.32 5.00
CA TYR A 286 -0.63 -17.82 5.78
C TYR A 286 -1.09 -18.59 7.01
N THR A 287 -2.13 -18.12 7.73
CA THR A 287 -2.68 -18.82 8.89
C THR A 287 -3.23 -20.17 8.50
N LEU A 288 -4.03 -20.26 7.44
CA LEU A 288 -4.56 -21.52 6.91
C LEU A 288 -3.42 -22.50 6.57
N LEU A 289 -2.49 -22.08 5.73
CA LEU A 289 -1.44 -22.97 5.23
C LEU A 289 -0.42 -23.35 6.31
N ILE A 290 -0.11 -22.47 7.26
CA ILE A 290 0.80 -22.77 8.37
C ILE A 290 0.11 -23.76 9.32
N ALA A 291 -1.18 -23.61 9.60
CA ALA A 291 -1.94 -24.53 10.47
C ALA A 291 -1.93 -25.97 9.94
N MET A 292 -1.97 -26.16 8.62
CA MET A 292 -1.94 -27.49 7.98
C MET A 292 -0.57 -28.21 8.11
N VAL A 293 0.54 -27.48 8.25
CA VAL A 293 1.89 -28.09 8.25
C VAL A 293 2.55 -28.04 9.62
N VAL A 294 2.23 -27.02 10.41
CA VAL A 294 2.87 -26.79 11.71
C VAL A 294 1.85 -27.00 12.81
N PRO A 295 1.98 -28.09 13.61
CA PRO A 295 1.08 -28.34 14.73
C PRO A 295 1.03 -27.17 15.72
N GLY A 296 -0.16 -26.83 16.21
CA GLY A 296 -0.38 -25.70 17.10
C GLY A 296 0.24 -25.84 18.50
N ASP A 297 0.53 -27.08 18.91
CA ASP A 297 1.17 -27.45 20.17
C ASP A 297 2.72 -27.45 20.09
N LEU A 298 3.27 -27.23 18.90
CA LEU A 298 4.74 -27.21 18.72
C LEU A 298 5.33 -25.88 19.19
N PHE A 299 6.26 -25.93 20.12
CA PHE A 299 7.01 -24.78 20.62
C PHE A 299 8.50 -24.90 20.35
N TRP A 300 9.09 -23.83 19.84
CA TRP A 300 10.55 -23.67 19.71
C TRP A 300 11.05 -22.79 20.87
N GLY A 301 11.34 -23.42 22.01
CA GLY A 301 11.65 -22.70 23.25
C GLY A 301 10.43 -21.95 23.79
N PRO A 302 10.51 -20.62 24.06
CA PRO A 302 9.39 -19.83 24.55
C PRO A 302 8.41 -19.39 23.45
N PHE A 303 8.69 -19.68 22.18
CA PHE A 303 7.92 -19.19 21.03
C PHE A 303 7.11 -20.33 20.40
N GLN A 304 5.86 -20.03 20.05
CA GLN A 304 5.01 -20.94 19.27
C GLN A 304 5.57 -21.05 17.83
N ALA A 305 5.66 -22.28 17.31
CA ALA A 305 6.28 -22.54 16.01
C ALA A 305 5.52 -21.84 14.87
N GLN A 306 4.19 -21.86 14.87
CA GLN A 306 3.36 -21.17 13.87
C GLN A 306 3.66 -19.67 13.81
N GLY A 307 3.74 -18.99 14.96
CA GLY A 307 4.08 -17.58 15.04
C GLY A 307 5.51 -17.28 14.55
N THR A 308 6.44 -18.18 14.80
CA THR A 308 7.85 -18.05 14.34
C THR A 308 7.93 -18.18 12.82
N VAL A 309 7.23 -19.14 12.22
CA VAL A 309 7.14 -19.29 10.75
C VAL A 309 6.48 -18.04 10.12
N MET A 310 5.38 -17.56 10.70
CA MET A 310 4.71 -16.35 10.26
C MET A 310 5.68 -15.14 10.26
N PHE A 311 6.40 -14.94 11.35
CA PHE A 311 7.41 -13.88 11.45
C PHE A 311 8.51 -14.04 10.39
N GLY A 312 8.98 -15.28 10.16
CA GLY A 312 9.94 -15.60 9.11
C GLY A 312 9.48 -15.21 7.71
N LEU A 313 8.21 -15.46 7.38
CA LEU A 313 7.61 -15.08 6.08
C LEU A 313 7.52 -13.54 5.92
N TYR A 314 7.19 -12.82 6.98
CA TYR A 314 7.19 -11.34 6.97
C TYR A 314 8.59 -10.77 6.76
N LEU A 315 9.57 -11.33 7.46
CA LEU A 315 10.97 -10.94 7.31
C LEU A 315 11.49 -11.24 5.89
N LEU A 316 11.16 -12.42 5.38
CA LEU A 316 11.53 -12.84 4.02
C LEU A 316 10.95 -11.88 2.96
N GLY A 317 9.67 -11.52 3.07
CA GLY A 317 9.02 -10.53 2.20
C GLY A 317 9.70 -9.17 2.26
N SER A 318 10.02 -8.69 3.47
CA SER A 318 10.66 -7.39 3.68
C SER A 318 12.08 -7.34 3.11
N VAL A 319 12.89 -8.37 3.35
CA VAL A 319 14.24 -8.49 2.78
C VAL A 319 14.18 -8.56 1.25
N SER A 320 13.26 -9.35 0.72
CA SER A 320 13.07 -9.49 -0.73
C SER A 320 12.63 -8.18 -1.39
N ALA A 321 11.81 -7.37 -0.73
CA ALA A 321 11.43 -6.04 -1.20
C ALA A 321 12.65 -5.11 -1.30
N MET A 322 13.54 -5.15 -0.31
CA MET A 322 14.79 -4.38 -0.32
C MET A 322 15.74 -4.85 -1.43
N VAL A 323 15.88 -6.17 -1.59
CA VAL A 323 16.71 -6.76 -2.67
C VAL A 323 16.17 -6.38 -4.04
N ALA A 324 14.86 -6.49 -4.25
CA ALA A 324 14.23 -6.09 -5.51
C ALA A 324 14.45 -4.59 -5.81
N ALA A 325 14.23 -3.72 -4.83
CA ALA A 325 14.47 -2.29 -4.99
C ALA A 325 15.94 -1.99 -5.33
N TRP A 326 16.89 -2.67 -4.69
CA TRP A 326 18.31 -2.58 -5.01
C TRP A 326 18.63 -3.03 -6.44
N VAL A 327 18.07 -4.18 -6.87
CA VAL A 327 18.25 -4.71 -8.24
C VAL A 327 17.70 -3.73 -9.27
N PHE A 328 16.46 -3.26 -9.10
CA PHE A 328 15.85 -2.32 -10.04
C PHE A 328 16.59 -0.98 -10.10
N LYS A 329 17.07 -0.47 -8.96
CA LYS A 329 17.91 0.73 -8.94
C LYS A 329 19.20 0.54 -9.72
N ARG A 330 19.83 -0.64 -9.63
CA ARG A 330 21.06 -0.97 -10.33
C ARG A 330 20.84 -1.12 -11.84
N ILE A 331 19.71 -1.71 -12.25
CA ILE A 331 19.30 -1.84 -13.67
C ILE A 331 18.99 -0.46 -14.28
N ALA A 332 18.36 0.44 -13.50
CA ALA A 332 18.04 1.81 -13.95
C ALA A 332 19.27 2.69 -14.21
N GLY A 333 20.49 2.18 -13.97
CA GLY A 333 21.77 2.80 -14.31
C GLY A 333 22.45 3.55 -13.15
N ARG A 334 23.81 3.46 -13.13
CA ARG A 334 24.69 4.05 -12.11
C ARG A 334 24.80 5.60 -12.14
N GLY A 335 24.11 6.29 -13.02
CA GLY A 335 24.19 7.74 -13.20
C GLY A 335 23.20 8.51 -12.32
N GLY A 336 23.55 8.74 -11.08
CA GLY A 336 22.90 9.67 -10.18
C GLY A 336 23.80 9.82 -8.95
N THR A 337 24.32 11.02 -8.71
CA THR A 337 24.95 11.34 -7.44
C THR A 337 23.87 11.14 -6.36
N MET A 338 24.13 10.31 -5.36
CA MET A 338 23.31 10.28 -4.15
C MET A 338 23.28 11.73 -3.63
N MET A 339 22.13 12.39 -3.75
CA MET A 339 21.98 13.67 -3.06
C MET A 339 22.03 13.38 -1.56
N PRO A 340 22.81 14.15 -0.79
CA PRO A 340 22.82 14.01 0.65
C PRO A 340 21.38 14.11 1.16
N PHE A 341 20.99 13.20 2.04
CA PHE A 341 19.65 13.18 2.64
C PHE A 341 19.51 14.37 3.58
N TYR A 342 19.03 15.48 3.06
CA TYR A 342 18.60 16.62 3.87
C TYR A 342 17.09 16.50 4.12
N MET A 343 16.72 16.03 5.29
CA MET A 343 15.35 16.02 5.75
C MET A 343 15.18 17.03 6.87
N GLU A 344 14.36 18.02 6.62
CA GLU A 344 13.92 18.90 7.70
C GLU A 344 12.99 18.14 8.62
N MET A 345 13.29 18.21 9.90
CA MET A 345 12.45 17.64 10.93
C MET A 345 11.50 18.73 11.42
N PRO A 346 10.21 18.72 11.03
CA PRO A 346 9.25 19.71 11.53
C PRO A 346 9.14 19.58 13.03
N ALA A 347 8.83 20.68 13.74
CA ALA A 347 8.51 20.62 15.16
C ALA A 347 7.33 19.68 15.41
N TYR A 348 7.30 19.02 16.58
CA TYR A 348 6.16 18.17 16.91
C TYR A 348 4.90 19.02 17.08
N GLN A 349 3.87 18.62 16.36
CA GLN A 349 2.56 19.28 16.38
C GLN A 349 1.46 18.25 16.65
N ILE A 350 0.40 18.67 17.30
CA ILE A 350 -0.81 17.86 17.39
C ILE A 350 -1.58 18.08 16.08
N PRO A 351 -1.78 17.02 15.27
CA PRO A 351 -2.49 17.17 14.01
C PRO A 351 -3.93 17.60 14.26
N SER A 352 -4.46 18.49 13.43
CA SER A 352 -5.84 18.92 13.57
C SER A 352 -6.79 17.77 13.22
N ALA A 353 -7.80 17.52 14.06
CA ALA A 353 -8.78 16.45 13.85
C ALA A 353 -9.49 16.59 12.49
N ARG A 354 -9.71 17.81 12.04
CA ARG A 354 -10.31 18.08 10.73
C ARG A 354 -9.43 17.65 9.57
N SER A 355 -8.13 17.95 9.62
CA SER A 355 -7.18 17.55 8.57
C SER A 355 -7.06 16.03 8.49
N VAL A 356 -6.99 15.37 9.65
CA VAL A 356 -6.95 13.91 9.74
C VAL A 356 -8.23 13.30 9.17
N ALA A 357 -9.41 13.79 9.57
CA ALA A 357 -10.69 13.29 9.08
C ALA A 357 -10.84 13.47 7.55
N VAL A 358 -10.41 14.60 7.00
CA VAL A 358 -10.43 14.84 5.55
C VAL A 358 -9.46 13.88 4.84
N ALA A 359 -8.25 13.68 5.36
CA ALA A 359 -7.28 12.75 4.78
C ALA A 359 -7.82 11.31 4.74
N VAL A 360 -8.43 10.84 5.83
CA VAL A 360 -9.06 9.52 5.90
C VAL A 360 -10.22 9.40 4.92
N TRP A 361 -11.10 10.39 4.89
CA TRP A 361 -12.25 10.41 3.96
C TRP A 361 -11.82 10.36 2.50
N ASP A 362 -10.85 11.19 2.12
CA ASP A 362 -10.34 11.24 0.75
C ASP A 362 -9.64 9.92 0.35
N ALA A 363 -8.95 9.28 1.29
CA ALA A 363 -8.34 7.98 1.09
C ALA A 363 -9.41 6.89 0.84
N CYS A 364 -10.42 6.79 1.72
CA CYS A 364 -11.51 5.83 1.58
C CYS A 364 -12.31 6.06 0.29
N LYS A 365 -12.67 7.31 -0.02
CA LYS A 365 -13.37 7.69 -1.25
C LYS A 365 -12.55 7.35 -2.50
N SER A 366 -11.24 7.61 -2.45
CA SER A 366 -10.32 7.30 -3.55
C SER A 366 -10.20 5.79 -3.77
N PHE A 367 -10.15 5.00 -2.69
CA PHE A 367 -10.15 3.54 -2.72
C PHE A 367 -11.43 3.02 -3.37
N LEU A 368 -12.60 3.40 -2.84
CA LEU A 368 -13.89 2.98 -3.39
C LEU A 368 -14.01 3.29 -4.88
N ARG A 369 -13.68 4.50 -5.32
CA ARG A 369 -13.78 4.88 -6.73
C ARG A 369 -12.85 4.11 -7.67
N LYS A 370 -11.69 3.67 -7.18
CA LYS A 370 -10.64 3.08 -8.03
C LYS A 370 -10.64 1.58 -8.02
N VAL A 371 -11.00 0.98 -6.88
CA VAL A 371 -10.80 -0.45 -6.62
C VAL A 371 -12.12 -1.22 -6.75
N SER A 372 -13.24 -0.63 -6.34
CA SER A 372 -14.55 -1.32 -6.35
C SER A 372 -14.93 -1.87 -7.72
N GLY A 373 -14.74 -1.08 -8.78
CA GLY A 373 -15.08 -1.52 -10.14
C GLY A 373 -14.23 -2.70 -10.61
N ILE A 374 -12.93 -2.72 -10.25
CA ILE A 374 -12.02 -3.80 -10.63
C ILE A 374 -12.42 -5.08 -9.88
N ILE A 375 -12.61 -5.00 -8.57
CA ILE A 375 -13.00 -6.17 -7.76
C ILE A 375 -14.35 -6.70 -8.25
N MET A 376 -15.35 -5.84 -8.42
CA MET A 376 -16.69 -6.23 -8.88
C MET A 376 -16.64 -6.99 -10.21
N VAL A 377 -15.96 -6.42 -11.21
CA VAL A 377 -15.84 -7.09 -12.52
C VAL A 377 -15.12 -8.43 -12.39
N THR A 378 -14.05 -8.47 -11.60
CA THR A 378 -13.26 -9.71 -11.43
C THR A 378 -14.07 -10.77 -10.68
N THR A 379 -14.85 -10.39 -9.66
CA THR A 379 -15.72 -11.32 -8.92
C THR A 379 -16.82 -11.89 -9.82
N ILE A 380 -17.46 -11.04 -10.64
CA ILE A 380 -18.48 -11.49 -11.59
C ILE A 380 -17.89 -12.43 -12.64
N VAL A 381 -16.70 -12.09 -13.18
CA VAL A 381 -16.00 -12.96 -14.16
C VAL A 381 -15.63 -14.29 -13.51
N LEU A 382 -15.11 -14.28 -12.29
CA LEU A 382 -14.76 -15.47 -11.55
C LEU A 382 -15.99 -16.32 -11.26
N TRP A 383 -17.08 -15.71 -10.79
CA TRP A 383 -18.36 -16.39 -10.61
C TRP A 383 -18.82 -17.08 -11.91
N ALA A 384 -18.78 -16.36 -13.03
CA ALA A 384 -19.15 -16.94 -14.32
C ALA A 384 -18.25 -18.12 -14.71
N LEU A 385 -16.94 -18.01 -14.49
CA LEU A 385 -15.99 -19.08 -14.80
C LEU A 385 -16.20 -20.33 -13.92
N LEU A 386 -16.64 -20.16 -12.68
CA LEU A 386 -16.89 -21.25 -11.73
C LEU A 386 -18.26 -21.92 -11.96
N ASN A 387 -19.28 -21.16 -12.41
CA ASN A 387 -20.65 -21.65 -12.55
C ASN A 387 -21.03 -22.08 -13.98
N PHE A 388 -20.21 -21.76 -15.00
CA PHE A 388 -20.50 -22.16 -16.37
C PHE A 388 -19.46 -23.16 -16.90
N PRO A 389 -19.88 -24.09 -17.81
CA PRO A 389 -21.26 -24.29 -18.33
C PRO A 389 -22.21 -24.88 -17.29
N THR A 390 -23.50 -24.50 -17.39
CA THR A 390 -24.55 -25.10 -16.54
C THR A 390 -24.85 -26.52 -17.02
N HIS A 391 -24.98 -27.46 -16.11
CA HIS A 391 -25.31 -28.85 -16.39
C HIS A 391 -26.75 -29.12 -15.99
N SER A 392 -27.48 -29.93 -16.82
CA SER A 392 -28.83 -30.34 -16.48
C SER A 392 -28.81 -31.45 -15.42
N GLU A 393 -29.87 -31.55 -14.60
CA GLU A 393 -30.02 -32.62 -13.61
C GLU A 393 -29.90 -34.02 -14.25
N ASP A 394 -30.44 -34.19 -15.47
CA ASP A 394 -30.30 -35.44 -16.21
C ASP A 394 -28.85 -35.81 -16.54
N ALA A 395 -28.03 -34.81 -16.88
CA ALA A 395 -26.60 -35.01 -17.15
C ALA A 395 -25.82 -35.36 -15.86
N MET A 396 -26.14 -34.75 -14.76
CA MET A 396 -25.53 -35.02 -13.45
C MET A 396 -25.91 -36.45 -12.94
N THR A 397 -27.19 -36.82 -13.07
CA THR A 397 -27.67 -38.17 -12.73
C THR A 397 -27.03 -39.22 -13.63
N ALA A 398 -26.87 -38.96 -14.92
CA ALA A 398 -26.17 -39.85 -15.86
C ALA A 398 -24.68 -40.01 -15.53
N ALA A 399 -24.07 -39.02 -14.90
CA ALA A 399 -22.70 -39.06 -14.39
C ALA A 399 -22.58 -39.74 -13.02
N GLY A 400 -23.72 -40.20 -12.43
CA GLY A 400 -23.74 -40.86 -11.12
C GLY A 400 -23.72 -39.92 -9.92
N VAL A 401 -23.99 -38.64 -10.12
CA VAL A 401 -24.07 -37.63 -9.06
C VAL A 401 -25.43 -37.67 -8.43
N ASP A 402 -25.48 -37.72 -7.11
CA ASP A 402 -26.73 -37.59 -6.35
C ASP A 402 -27.19 -36.13 -6.37
N VAL A 403 -28.24 -35.84 -7.14
CA VAL A 403 -28.81 -34.49 -7.26
C VAL A 403 -29.44 -34.00 -5.94
N GLY A 404 -29.73 -34.90 -5.01
CA GLY A 404 -30.20 -34.57 -3.66
C GLY A 404 -29.08 -34.08 -2.71
N ASP A 405 -27.83 -34.31 -3.07
CA ASP A 405 -26.67 -33.86 -2.31
C ASP A 405 -26.10 -32.57 -2.93
N GLU A 406 -26.36 -31.45 -2.28
CA GLU A 406 -25.93 -30.12 -2.72
C GLU A 406 -24.40 -30.02 -2.85
N ALA A 407 -23.63 -30.69 -2.00
CA ALA A 407 -22.19 -30.74 -2.03
C ALA A 407 -21.68 -31.49 -3.28
N ALA A 408 -22.31 -32.64 -3.62
CA ALA A 408 -21.97 -33.41 -4.83
C ALA A 408 -22.29 -32.66 -6.12
N VAL A 409 -23.41 -31.93 -6.16
CA VAL A 409 -23.81 -31.08 -7.28
C VAL A 409 -22.80 -29.93 -7.46
N THR A 410 -22.41 -29.29 -6.37
CA THR A 410 -21.42 -28.19 -6.39
C THR A 410 -20.06 -28.70 -6.86
N ALA A 411 -19.58 -29.81 -6.35
CA ALA A 411 -18.32 -30.43 -6.76
C ALA A 411 -18.31 -30.78 -8.24
N TYR A 412 -19.39 -31.37 -8.75
CA TYR A 412 -19.52 -31.71 -10.17
C TYR A 412 -19.53 -30.45 -11.07
N THR A 413 -20.26 -29.42 -10.67
CA THR A 413 -20.33 -28.15 -11.41
C THR A 413 -18.95 -27.48 -11.48
N LEU A 414 -18.21 -27.46 -10.37
CA LEU A 414 -16.86 -26.93 -10.31
C LEU A 414 -15.87 -27.72 -11.19
N ASP A 415 -15.92 -29.06 -11.14
CA ASP A 415 -15.04 -29.95 -11.89
C ASP A 415 -15.20 -29.82 -13.42
N ASN A 416 -16.42 -29.51 -13.85
CA ASN A 416 -16.77 -29.32 -15.26
C ASN A 416 -16.86 -27.84 -15.69
N SER A 417 -16.44 -26.91 -14.84
CA SER A 417 -16.48 -25.47 -15.11
C SER A 417 -15.38 -24.99 -16.08
N TYR A 418 -15.58 -23.81 -16.66
CA TYR A 418 -14.51 -23.14 -17.43
C TYR A 418 -13.28 -22.86 -16.57
N ALA A 419 -13.46 -22.58 -15.27
CA ALA A 419 -12.35 -22.41 -14.36
C ALA A 419 -11.52 -23.69 -14.23
N ALA A 420 -12.15 -24.86 -14.08
CA ALA A 420 -11.46 -26.15 -14.07
C ALA A 420 -10.70 -26.41 -15.36
N THR A 421 -11.33 -26.10 -16.51
CA THR A 421 -10.67 -26.23 -17.82
C THR A 421 -9.40 -25.37 -17.90
N ILE A 422 -9.47 -24.10 -17.43
CA ILE A 422 -8.32 -23.21 -17.37
C ILE A 422 -7.29 -23.73 -16.37
N GLY A 423 -7.73 -24.16 -15.16
CA GLY A 423 -6.87 -24.74 -14.13
C GLY A 423 -6.06 -25.94 -14.65
N ARG A 424 -6.72 -26.87 -15.36
CA ARG A 424 -6.06 -28.02 -16.03
C ARG A 424 -5.12 -27.58 -17.16
N ALA A 425 -5.50 -26.58 -17.96
CA ALA A 425 -4.64 -26.07 -19.05
C ALA A 425 -3.35 -25.43 -18.53
N VAL A 426 -3.37 -24.87 -17.32
CA VAL A 426 -2.21 -24.23 -16.67
C VAL A 426 -1.40 -25.24 -15.83
N SER A 427 -1.98 -26.39 -15.47
CA SER A 427 -1.34 -27.44 -14.66
C SER A 427 0.08 -27.80 -15.09
N PRO A 428 0.42 -27.97 -16.39
CA PRO A 428 1.81 -28.33 -16.76
C PRO A 428 2.87 -27.35 -16.26
N VAL A 429 2.51 -26.09 -16.00
CA VAL A 429 3.41 -25.08 -15.45
C VAL A 429 3.59 -25.25 -13.94
N PHE A 430 2.54 -25.68 -13.24
CA PHE A 430 2.50 -25.76 -11.78
C PHE A 430 2.64 -27.18 -11.22
N ASP A 431 2.53 -28.22 -12.06
CA ASP A 431 2.76 -29.63 -11.66
C ASP A 431 4.09 -29.85 -10.95
N PRO A 432 5.23 -29.22 -11.37
CA PRO A 432 6.50 -29.37 -10.64
C PRO A 432 6.46 -28.87 -9.18
N LEU A 433 5.50 -27.98 -8.86
CA LEU A 433 5.25 -27.46 -7.52
C LEU A 433 4.33 -28.36 -6.69
N GLY A 434 3.68 -29.36 -7.33
CA GLY A 434 2.67 -30.20 -6.71
C GLY A 434 1.28 -29.54 -6.65
N PHE A 435 1.01 -28.54 -7.51
CA PHE A 435 -0.29 -27.88 -7.53
C PHE A 435 -1.26 -28.64 -8.40
N ASP A 436 -2.37 -29.05 -7.82
CA ASP A 436 -3.53 -29.58 -8.52
C ASP A 436 -4.27 -28.45 -9.26
N TRP A 437 -5.11 -28.81 -10.25
CA TRP A 437 -5.94 -27.86 -10.97
C TRP A 437 -6.83 -27.00 -10.04
N ARG A 438 -7.26 -27.56 -8.90
CA ARG A 438 -8.03 -26.87 -7.86
C ARG A 438 -7.22 -25.79 -7.15
N ILE A 439 -5.97 -26.05 -6.82
CA ILE A 439 -5.03 -25.04 -6.32
C ILE A 439 -4.80 -23.96 -7.38
N ASN A 440 -4.68 -24.36 -8.65
CA ASN A 440 -4.50 -23.39 -9.75
C ASN A 440 -5.70 -22.45 -9.91
N ILE A 441 -6.95 -22.93 -9.71
CA ILE A 441 -8.13 -22.05 -9.64
C ILE A 441 -8.03 -21.09 -8.46
N GLY A 442 -7.65 -21.57 -7.27
CA GLY A 442 -7.40 -20.72 -6.10
C GLY A 442 -6.35 -19.64 -6.37
N VAL A 443 -5.24 -20.00 -7.02
CA VAL A 443 -4.20 -19.03 -7.42
C VAL A 443 -4.73 -18.02 -8.44
N LEU A 444 -5.56 -18.43 -9.40
CA LEU A 444 -6.19 -17.53 -10.38
C LEU A 444 -7.21 -16.60 -9.70
N SER A 445 -8.04 -17.12 -8.80
CA SER A 445 -9.01 -16.32 -8.04
C SER A 445 -8.34 -15.24 -7.19
N SER A 446 -7.17 -15.57 -6.63
CA SER A 446 -6.37 -14.64 -5.83
C SER A 446 -5.87 -13.42 -6.59
N LEU A 447 -5.92 -13.40 -7.92
CA LEU A 447 -5.61 -12.21 -8.74
C LEU A 447 -6.61 -11.07 -8.51
N ALA A 448 -7.86 -11.40 -8.17
CA ALA A 448 -8.86 -10.39 -7.79
C ALA A 448 -8.50 -9.75 -6.46
N ALA A 449 -8.46 -10.58 -5.42
CA ALA A 449 -8.05 -10.23 -4.07
C ALA A 449 -7.45 -11.49 -3.43
N ARG A 450 -6.39 -11.33 -2.65
CA ARG A 450 -5.56 -12.46 -2.18
C ARG A 450 -6.29 -13.41 -1.25
N GLU A 451 -7.15 -12.88 -0.40
CA GLU A 451 -7.96 -13.62 0.56
C GLU A 451 -9.01 -14.52 -0.11
N VAL A 452 -9.44 -14.18 -1.33
CA VAL A 452 -10.43 -14.98 -2.08
C VAL A 452 -9.96 -16.42 -2.31
N VAL A 453 -8.66 -16.67 -2.28
CA VAL A 453 -8.14 -18.03 -2.39
C VAL A 453 -8.64 -18.95 -1.29
N VAL A 454 -8.79 -18.47 -0.05
CA VAL A 454 -9.25 -19.29 1.09
C VAL A 454 -10.68 -19.75 0.84
N ALA A 455 -11.57 -18.81 0.52
CA ALA A 455 -12.96 -19.12 0.19
C ALA A 455 -13.07 -20.00 -1.07
N THR A 456 -12.26 -19.75 -2.10
CA THR A 456 -12.24 -20.57 -3.34
C THR A 456 -11.79 -22.01 -3.04
N LEU A 457 -10.73 -22.18 -2.24
CA LEU A 457 -10.26 -23.50 -1.86
C LEU A 457 -11.28 -24.23 -0.99
N GLY A 458 -11.97 -23.51 -0.08
CA GLY A 458 -13.07 -24.05 0.70
C GLY A 458 -14.22 -24.55 -0.16
N GLN A 459 -14.67 -23.75 -1.13
CA GLN A 459 -15.71 -24.15 -2.09
C GLN A 459 -15.29 -25.37 -2.92
N VAL A 460 -14.06 -25.36 -3.43
CA VAL A 460 -13.55 -26.47 -4.28
C VAL A 460 -13.32 -27.74 -3.45
N ALA A 461 -13.02 -27.61 -2.16
CA ALA A 461 -12.93 -28.75 -1.24
C ALA A 461 -14.30 -29.23 -0.75
N SER A 462 -15.40 -28.55 -1.12
CA SER A 462 -16.75 -28.80 -0.60
C SER A 462 -16.79 -28.77 0.93
N ALA A 463 -16.07 -27.82 1.54
CA ALA A 463 -16.02 -27.65 2.98
C ALA A 463 -17.38 -27.18 3.53
N GLU A 464 -17.76 -27.69 4.69
CA GLU A 464 -18.97 -27.23 5.40
C GLU A 464 -18.83 -25.76 5.83
N ASP A 465 -17.62 -25.34 6.20
CA ASP A 465 -17.26 -23.97 6.50
C ASP A 465 -16.22 -23.45 5.49
N PRO A 466 -16.61 -22.64 4.52
CA PRO A 466 -15.68 -22.06 3.55
C PRO A 466 -14.64 -21.09 4.14
N GLU A 467 -14.86 -20.57 5.37
CA GLU A 467 -13.92 -19.67 6.06
C GLU A 467 -12.82 -20.45 6.79
N ASP A 468 -13.10 -21.70 7.24
CA ASP A 468 -12.09 -22.61 7.79
C ASP A 468 -12.10 -23.97 7.06
N PRO A 469 -11.57 -24.04 5.84
CA PRO A 469 -11.56 -25.26 5.03
C PRO A 469 -10.44 -26.23 5.39
N SER A 470 -9.70 -26.03 6.48
CA SER A 470 -8.48 -26.78 6.82
C SER A 470 -8.70 -28.28 6.80
N GLU A 471 -9.75 -28.77 7.46
CA GLU A 471 -10.04 -30.20 7.59
C GLU A 471 -10.40 -30.84 6.23
N ALA A 472 -11.22 -30.15 5.43
CA ALA A 472 -11.60 -30.62 4.10
C ALA A 472 -10.40 -30.63 3.13
N LEU A 473 -9.51 -29.64 3.23
CA LEU A 473 -8.29 -29.56 2.41
C LEU A 473 -7.28 -30.66 2.78
N GLU A 474 -7.13 -31.01 4.05
CA GLU A 474 -6.24 -32.10 4.48
C GLU A 474 -6.65 -33.45 3.91
N GLN A 475 -7.96 -33.68 3.73
CA GLN A 475 -8.51 -34.93 3.18
C GLN A 475 -8.54 -34.94 1.65
N MET A 476 -8.21 -33.81 0.98
CA MET A 476 -8.28 -33.70 -0.46
C MET A 476 -7.18 -34.53 -1.14
N THR A 477 -7.58 -35.36 -2.13
CA THR A 477 -6.68 -36.19 -2.93
C THR A 477 -6.69 -35.74 -4.40
N TYR A 478 -5.60 -36.05 -5.13
CA TYR A 478 -5.54 -35.81 -6.57
C TYR A 478 -6.61 -36.61 -7.30
N THR A 479 -7.40 -35.94 -8.15
CA THR A 479 -8.42 -36.60 -8.99
C THR A 479 -7.87 -37.14 -10.29
N ASP A 480 -6.85 -36.47 -10.84
CA ASP A 480 -6.30 -36.70 -12.18
C ASP A 480 -4.77 -36.88 -12.13
N GLY A 481 -4.22 -37.53 -13.16
CA GLY A 481 -2.78 -37.60 -13.38
C GLY A 481 -2.07 -38.75 -12.68
N PRO A 482 -0.71 -38.76 -12.66
CA PRO A 482 0.10 -39.87 -12.14
C PRO A 482 0.04 -40.02 -10.62
N HIS A 483 -0.46 -39.04 -9.89
CA HIS A 483 -0.59 -39.00 -8.43
C HIS A 483 -2.02 -39.19 -7.96
N ALA A 484 -2.96 -39.64 -8.83
CA ALA A 484 -4.36 -39.85 -8.47
C ALA A 484 -4.52 -40.72 -7.21
N GLY A 485 -5.28 -40.21 -6.21
CA GLY A 485 -5.49 -40.84 -4.92
C GLY A 485 -4.46 -40.49 -3.83
N GLU A 486 -3.37 -39.77 -4.15
CA GLU A 486 -2.45 -39.25 -3.17
C GLU A 486 -2.97 -37.92 -2.57
N PRO A 487 -2.60 -37.57 -1.32
CA PRO A 487 -3.02 -36.28 -0.74
C PRO A 487 -2.38 -35.11 -1.47
N VAL A 488 -3.21 -34.08 -1.77
CA VAL A 488 -2.78 -32.86 -2.46
C VAL A 488 -1.97 -31.95 -1.54
N PHE A 489 -2.45 -31.71 -0.33
CA PHE A 489 -1.85 -30.79 0.63
C PHE A 489 -0.77 -31.48 1.48
N THR A 490 0.32 -31.87 0.84
CA THR A 490 1.50 -32.39 1.54
C THR A 490 2.40 -31.25 2.03
N ALA A 491 3.30 -31.53 2.99
CA ALA A 491 4.26 -30.51 3.48
C ALA A 491 5.06 -29.82 2.35
N PRO A 492 5.56 -30.52 1.32
CA PRO A 492 6.20 -29.89 0.16
C PRO A 492 5.26 -28.97 -0.63
N THR A 493 4.01 -29.40 -0.89
CA THR A 493 3.02 -28.62 -1.65
C THR A 493 2.61 -27.37 -0.89
N VAL A 494 2.33 -27.47 0.41
CA VAL A 494 1.97 -26.33 1.26
C VAL A 494 3.14 -25.35 1.39
N THR A 495 4.38 -25.85 1.53
CA THR A 495 5.58 -24.99 1.54
C THR A 495 5.74 -24.25 0.21
N ALA A 496 5.52 -24.93 -0.92
CA ALA A 496 5.53 -24.29 -2.24
C ALA A 496 4.48 -23.20 -2.33
N LEU A 497 3.26 -23.48 -1.88
CA LEU A 497 2.13 -22.54 -1.93
C LEU A 497 2.39 -21.32 -1.02
N LEU A 498 2.89 -21.51 0.20
CA LEU A 498 3.32 -20.43 1.09
C LEU A 498 4.35 -19.51 0.42
N LEU A 499 5.42 -20.07 -0.14
CA LEU A 499 6.44 -19.28 -0.82
C LEU A 499 5.91 -18.62 -2.09
N PHE A 500 5.03 -19.28 -2.82
CA PHE A 500 4.37 -18.67 -3.97
C PHE A 500 3.59 -17.41 -3.55
N PHE A 501 2.80 -17.49 -2.48
CA PHE A 501 2.04 -16.36 -1.96
C PHE A 501 2.91 -15.24 -1.35
N VAL A 502 4.14 -15.56 -0.89
CA VAL A 502 5.09 -14.52 -0.46
C VAL A 502 5.52 -13.64 -1.63
N TYR A 503 5.75 -14.21 -2.80
CA TYR A 503 6.37 -13.50 -3.91
C TYR A 503 5.41 -13.09 -5.02
N ALA A 504 4.32 -13.82 -5.25
CA ALA A 504 3.41 -13.55 -6.34
C ALA A 504 2.66 -12.22 -6.19
N LEU A 505 2.51 -11.51 -7.31
CA LEU A 505 1.69 -10.29 -7.38
C LEU A 505 0.23 -10.67 -7.66
N GLN A 506 -0.50 -10.97 -6.62
CA GLN A 506 -1.89 -11.40 -6.68
C GLN A 506 -2.83 -10.29 -6.20
N CYS A 507 -2.81 -9.15 -6.90
CA CYS A 507 -3.69 -8.02 -6.59
C CYS A 507 -3.83 -7.13 -7.83
N ALA A 508 -4.94 -7.26 -8.56
CA ALA A 508 -5.22 -6.47 -9.76
C ALA A 508 -5.20 -4.97 -9.48
N SER A 509 -5.65 -4.57 -8.29
CA SER A 509 -5.64 -3.17 -7.85
C SER A 509 -4.24 -2.58 -7.76
N THR A 510 -3.25 -3.37 -7.36
CA THR A 510 -1.84 -2.95 -7.33
C THR A 510 -1.30 -2.66 -8.74
N LEU A 511 -1.66 -3.51 -9.73
CA LEU A 511 -1.31 -3.27 -11.14
C LEU A 511 -1.92 -1.97 -11.67
N GLY A 512 -3.20 -1.73 -11.34
CA GLY A 512 -3.90 -0.49 -11.72
C GLY A 512 -3.24 0.76 -11.13
N VAL A 513 -2.81 0.71 -9.88
CA VAL A 513 -2.11 1.83 -9.23
C VAL A 513 -0.70 2.02 -9.81
N LEU A 514 0.05 0.95 -10.04
CA LEU A 514 1.35 1.01 -10.71
C LEU A 514 1.26 1.67 -12.09
N ARG A 515 0.24 1.29 -12.90
CA ARG A 515 -0.01 1.93 -14.19
C ARG A 515 -0.24 3.43 -14.06
N ARG A 516 -1.05 3.82 -13.08
CA ARG A 516 -1.40 5.22 -12.85
C ARG A 516 -0.19 6.04 -12.39
N GLU A 517 0.63 5.50 -11.49
CA GLU A 517 1.80 6.20 -10.96
C GLU A 517 2.96 6.27 -11.95
N THR A 518 3.07 5.27 -12.83
CA THR A 518 4.13 5.22 -13.86
C THR A 518 3.69 5.78 -15.21
N GLY A 519 2.39 6.00 -15.44
CA GLY A 519 1.81 6.48 -16.70
C GLY A 519 1.86 5.48 -17.86
N THR A 520 2.41 4.25 -17.67
CA THR A 520 2.61 3.24 -18.71
C THR A 520 2.23 1.85 -18.22
N TRP A 521 1.88 0.93 -19.15
CA TRP A 521 1.69 -0.49 -18.84
C TRP A 521 2.99 -1.28 -18.68
N ARG A 522 4.12 -0.71 -19.12
CA ARG A 522 5.41 -1.39 -19.09
C ARG A 522 5.80 -1.86 -17.68
N TRP A 523 5.71 -0.98 -16.69
CA TRP A 523 6.12 -1.28 -15.33
C TRP A 523 5.19 -2.26 -14.60
N PRO A 524 3.84 -2.15 -14.70
CA PRO A 524 2.93 -3.18 -14.18
C PRO A 524 3.19 -4.56 -14.76
N ILE A 525 3.41 -4.67 -16.07
CA ILE A 525 3.69 -5.96 -16.73
C ILE A 525 5.04 -6.52 -16.23
N ILE A 526 6.08 -5.69 -16.16
CA ILE A 526 7.38 -6.10 -15.60
C ILE A 526 7.21 -6.58 -14.16
N ALA A 527 6.45 -5.85 -13.32
CA ALA A 527 6.19 -6.23 -11.94
C ALA A 527 5.50 -7.60 -11.85
N PHE A 528 4.46 -7.81 -12.64
CA PHE A 528 3.72 -9.07 -12.68
C PHE A 528 4.61 -10.25 -13.11
N VAL A 529 5.36 -10.08 -14.19
CA VAL A 529 6.20 -11.15 -14.74
C VAL A 529 7.36 -11.49 -13.80
N TYR A 530 8.13 -10.48 -13.31
CA TYR A 530 9.27 -10.80 -12.45
C TYR A 530 8.83 -11.41 -11.12
N MET A 531 7.74 -10.91 -10.53
CA MET A 531 7.22 -11.47 -9.28
C MET A 531 6.65 -12.89 -9.49
N GLY A 532 5.99 -13.15 -10.63
CA GLY A 532 5.53 -14.49 -11.00
C GLY A 532 6.70 -15.48 -11.16
N VAL A 533 7.75 -15.07 -11.86
CA VAL A 533 8.96 -15.91 -12.03
C VAL A 533 9.65 -16.17 -10.69
N VAL A 534 9.83 -15.12 -9.87
CA VAL A 534 10.45 -15.29 -8.54
C VAL A 534 9.58 -16.19 -7.65
N ALA A 535 8.25 -16.01 -7.67
CA ALA A 535 7.31 -16.84 -6.91
C ALA A 535 7.43 -18.31 -7.31
N TRP A 536 7.45 -18.59 -8.62
CA TRP A 536 7.59 -19.95 -9.12
C TRP A 536 8.93 -20.59 -8.72
N VAL A 537 10.04 -19.87 -8.92
CA VAL A 537 11.38 -20.36 -8.58
C VAL A 537 11.52 -20.63 -7.07
N MET A 538 11.04 -19.70 -6.25
CA MET A 538 11.13 -19.85 -4.79
C MET A 538 10.21 -20.95 -4.28
N ALA A 539 9.04 -21.12 -4.86
CA ALA A 539 8.13 -22.23 -4.56
C ALA A 539 8.76 -23.58 -4.94
N PHE A 540 9.39 -23.67 -6.11
CA PHE A 540 10.07 -24.88 -6.57
C PHE A 540 11.25 -25.25 -5.65
N LEU A 541 12.10 -24.28 -5.30
CA LEU A 541 13.20 -24.50 -4.36
C LEU A 541 12.71 -24.93 -2.97
N GLY A 542 11.65 -24.26 -2.49
CA GLY A 542 11.06 -24.59 -1.18
C GLY A 542 10.44 -25.98 -1.13
N SER A 543 9.69 -26.38 -2.17
CA SER A 543 9.15 -27.74 -2.26
C SER A 543 10.26 -28.78 -2.33
N GLY A 544 11.35 -28.49 -3.07
CA GLY A 544 12.51 -29.36 -3.16
C GLY A 544 13.20 -29.55 -1.81
N ILE A 545 13.40 -28.47 -1.05
CA ILE A 545 13.97 -28.53 0.31
C ILE A 545 13.02 -29.31 1.24
N ALA A 546 11.73 -29.05 1.19
CA ALA A 546 10.76 -29.75 2.01
C ALA A 546 10.75 -31.26 1.74
N ARG A 547 10.82 -31.70 0.46
CA ARG A 547 10.95 -33.11 0.07
C ARG A 547 12.23 -33.80 0.57
N LEU A 548 13.28 -33.05 0.87
CA LEU A 548 14.53 -33.59 1.41
C LEU A 548 14.48 -33.76 2.94
N ILE A 549 13.55 -33.07 3.60
CA ILE A 549 13.42 -33.08 5.07
C ILE A 549 12.31 -34.02 5.53
N THR A 550 11.26 -34.18 4.73
CA THR A 550 10.16 -35.12 4.95
C THR A 550 10.38 -36.45 4.27
#